data_570bee355895eff7c39cf51996500243
#
_entry.id   570bee355895eff7c39cf51996500243
#
_cell.length_a   1.000
_cell.length_b   1.000
_cell.length_c   1.000
_cell.angle_alpha   90.00
_cell.angle_beta   90.00
_cell.angle_gamma   90.00
#
_symmetry.space_group_name_H-M   'P 1'
#
loop_
_entity.id
_entity.type
_entity.pdbx_description
1 polymer ?
#
loop_
_entity_poly.entity_id
_entity_poly.type
_entity_poly.pdbx_seq_one_letter_code
_entity_poly.pdbx_strand_id
1 'polypeptide(L)'
;MRKLRYYAVFEPSTNGNYGVFWPDLPGCISMGDDLPHAERMAVEALGLHICQMERDGEALPPATVPPFKEMPDGGLVMPITVFPDIVKNELDNRAEKTSITLPSWLKSWAGAQGINLSHTLQTVLRQMYDTKQ
;
A
#
# COMPACT_ATOMS: atom_id res chain seq x y z
N MET A 1 -4.90 18.22 -0.39
CA MET A 1 -4.44 16.82 -0.44
C MET A 1 -3.26 16.70 -1.39
N ARG A 2 -2.17 16.07 -0.95
CA ARG A 2 -1.00 15.89 -1.79
C ARG A 2 -1.28 14.92 -2.94
N LYS A 3 -0.74 15.25 -4.10
CA LYS A 3 -0.80 14.40 -5.28
C LYS A 3 0.62 14.26 -5.83
N LEU A 4 1.08 13.03 -5.99
CA LEU A 4 2.41 12.74 -6.53
C LEU A 4 2.28 11.93 -7.81
N ARG A 5 3.12 12.25 -8.78
CA ARG A 5 3.15 11.59 -10.07
C ARG A 5 4.57 11.23 -10.43
N TYR A 6 4.78 9.96 -10.76
CA TYR A 6 6.05 9.47 -11.29
C TYR A 6 5.77 8.67 -12.56
N TYR A 7 6.69 8.73 -13.49
CA TYR A 7 6.55 8.02 -14.77
C TYR A 7 7.12 6.62 -14.63
N ALA A 8 6.29 5.63 -14.92
CA ALA A 8 6.66 4.22 -14.87
C ALA A 8 6.94 3.68 -16.25
N VAL A 9 7.86 2.73 -16.34
CA VAL A 9 8.15 2.00 -17.57
C VAL A 9 7.47 0.64 -17.48
N PHE A 10 6.64 0.32 -18.49
CA PHE A 10 5.95 -0.95 -18.62
C PHE A 10 6.66 -1.76 -19.68
N GLU A 11 7.23 -2.87 -19.28
CA GLU A 11 8.00 -3.77 -20.14
C GLU A 11 7.20 -5.01 -20.48
N PRO A 12 6.83 -5.21 -21.77
CA PRO A 12 6.10 -6.42 -22.15
C PRO A 12 7.02 -7.64 -22.15
N SER A 13 6.47 -8.79 -21.71
CA SER A 13 7.16 -10.07 -21.81
C SER A 13 6.52 -10.92 -22.91
N THR A 14 7.19 -12.04 -23.25
CA THR A 14 6.76 -12.90 -24.36
C THR A 14 5.43 -13.59 -24.13
N ASN A 15 4.98 -13.70 -22.85
CA ASN A 15 3.72 -14.36 -22.49
C ASN A 15 2.56 -13.39 -22.28
N GLY A 16 2.72 -12.12 -22.65
CA GLY A 16 1.67 -11.13 -22.51
C GLY A 16 1.63 -10.39 -21.18
N ASN A 17 2.46 -10.78 -20.23
CA ASN A 17 2.59 -10.08 -18.95
C ASN A 17 3.39 -8.80 -19.12
N TYR A 18 3.23 -7.89 -18.16
CA TYR A 18 3.99 -6.65 -18.11
C TYR A 18 4.71 -6.53 -16.79
N GLY A 19 6.01 -6.22 -16.83
CA GLY A 19 6.75 -5.76 -15.67
C GLY A 19 6.70 -4.25 -15.62
N VAL A 20 6.74 -3.70 -14.41
CA VAL A 20 6.67 -2.24 -14.19
C VAL A 20 7.80 -1.82 -13.28
N PHE A 21 8.49 -0.74 -13.63
CA PHE A 21 9.49 -0.14 -12.77
C PHE A 21 9.52 1.37 -12.94
N TRP A 22 10.07 2.06 -11.96
CA TRP A 22 10.21 3.52 -11.96
C TRP A 22 11.69 3.87 -11.96
N PRO A 23 12.20 4.48 -13.04
CA PRO A 23 13.61 4.89 -13.08
C PRO A 23 14.02 5.80 -11.91
N ASP A 24 13.11 6.66 -11.44
CA ASP A 24 13.39 7.58 -10.35
C ASP A 24 13.35 6.93 -8.96
N LEU A 25 12.75 5.76 -8.85
CA LEU A 25 12.51 5.09 -7.57
C LEU A 25 13.07 3.66 -7.61
N PRO A 26 14.39 3.49 -7.39
CA PRO A 26 14.99 2.16 -7.38
C PRO A 26 14.33 1.26 -6.34
N GLY A 27 14.03 0.03 -6.73
CA GLY A 27 13.35 -0.94 -5.86
C GLY A 27 11.83 -0.88 -5.93
N CYS A 28 11.25 0.14 -6.53
CA CYS A 28 9.81 0.20 -6.78
C CYS A 28 9.51 -0.56 -8.06
N ILE A 29 8.88 -1.72 -7.93
CA ILE A 29 8.56 -2.60 -9.04
C ILE A 29 7.15 -3.16 -8.90
N SER A 30 6.56 -3.56 -10.01
CA SER A 30 5.27 -4.23 -10.04
C SER A 30 5.16 -5.11 -11.27
N MET A 31 4.05 -5.79 -11.44
CA MET A 31 3.76 -6.62 -12.61
C MET A 31 2.26 -6.82 -12.75
N GLY A 32 1.84 -7.22 -13.94
CA GLY A 32 0.45 -7.55 -14.21
C GLY A 32 0.33 -8.50 -15.38
N ASP A 33 -0.80 -9.20 -15.47
CA ASP A 33 -1.06 -10.21 -16.49
C ASP A 33 -1.34 -9.59 -17.87
N ASP A 34 -1.84 -8.37 -17.88
CA ASP A 34 -2.07 -7.56 -19.07
C ASP A 34 -1.82 -6.10 -18.73
N LEU A 35 -1.94 -5.21 -19.70
CA LEU A 35 -1.66 -3.79 -19.48
C LEU A 35 -2.61 -3.14 -18.46
N PRO A 36 -3.94 -3.32 -18.53
CA PRO A 36 -4.83 -2.75 -17.52
C PRO A 36 -4.56 -3.25 -16.11
N HIS A 37 -4.25 -4.54 -15.95
CA HIS A 37 -3.90 -5.12 -14.65
C HIS A 37 -2.57 -4.54 -14.14
N ALA A 38 -1.56 -4.43 -15.01
CA ALA A 38 -0.28 -3.84 -14.65
C ALA A 38 -0.43 -2.37 -14.20
N GLU A 39 -1.32 -1.62 -14.83
CA GLU A 39 -1.62 -0.24 -14.45
C GLU A 39 -2.19 -0.16 -13.04
N ARG A 40 -3.17 -1.00 -12.71
CA ARG A 40 -3.75 -1.06 -11.36
C ARG A 40 -2.70 -1.44 -10.31
N MET A 41 -1.89 -2.44 -10.62
CA MET A 41 -0.82 -2.88 -9.71
C MET A 41 0.27 -1.81 -9.55
N ALA A 42 0.51 -1.02 -10.59
CA ALA A 42 1.47 0.08 -10.53
C ALA A 42 1.03 1.17 -9.53
N VAL A 43 -0.25 1.53 -9.56
CA VAL A 43 -0.79 2.52 -8.61
C VAL A 43 -0.60 2.05 -7.18
N GLU A 44 -0.92 0.79 -6.90
CA GLU A 44 -0.76 0.20 -5.57
C GLU A 44 0.72 0.18 -5.14
N ALA A 45 1.59 -0.31 -6.01
CA ALA A 45 3.03 -0.41 -5.71
C ALA A 45 3.66 0.96 -5.45
N LEU A 46 3.31 1.96 -6.26
CA LEU A 46 3.85 3.31 -6.08
C LEU A 46 3.39 3.92 -4.75
N GLY A 47 2.11 3.78 -4.43
CA GLY A 47 1.57 4.29 -3.17
C GLY A 47 2.26 3.69 -1.95
N LEU A 48 2.43 2.37 -1.94
CA LEU A 48 3.10 1.66 -0.85
C LEU A 48 4.57 2.07 -0.74
N HIS A 49 5.26 2.18 -1.87
CA HIS A 49 6.67 2.54 -1.89
C HIS A 49 6.91 3.95 -1.33
N ILE A 50 6.08 4.91 -1.74
CA ILE A 50 6.17 6.29 -1.25
C ILE A 50 5.90 6.35 0.25
N CYS A 51 4.87 5.67 0.73
CA CYS A 51 4.57 5.61 2.16
C CYS A 51 5.74 5.01 2.96
N GLN A 52 6.39 3.98 2.43
CA GLN A 52 7.54 3.37 3.08
C GLN A 52 8.74 4.33 3.13
N MET A 53 9.02 5.02 2.04
CA MET A 53 10.10 6.02 2.00
C MET A 53 9.87 7.12 3.04
N GLU A 54 8.64 7.59 3.15
CA GLU A 54 8.31 8.65 4.12
C GLU A 54 8.45 8.16 5.56
N ARG A 55 8.07 6.91 5.84
CA ARG A 55 8.28 6.30 7.16
C ARG A 55 9.75 6.20 7.52
N ASP A 56 10.58 5.90 6.54
CA ASP A 56 12.02 5.76 6.73
C ASP A 56 12.76 7.11 6.74
N GLY A 57 12.04 8.20 6.55
CA GLY A 57 12.63 9.53 6.49
C GLY A 57 13.43 9.80 5.24
N GLU A 58 13.23 9.02 4.19
CA GLU A 58 13.91 9.21 2.92
C GLU A 58 13.28 10.34 2.12
N ALA A 59 14.11 11.13 1.45
CA ALA A 59 13.64 12.20 0.59
C ALA A 59 13.10 11.64 -0.71
N LEU A 60 11.93 12.13 -1.13
CA LEU A 60 11.35 11.75 -2.42
C LEU A 60 12.10 12.51 -3.54
N PRO A 61 12.60 11.80 -4.57
CA PRO A 61 13.26 12.48 -5.68
C PRO A 61 12.24 13.23 -6.54
N PRO A 62 12.69 14.26 -7.28
CA PRO A 62 11.83 14.89 -8.27
C PRO A 62 11.55 13.91 -9.41
N ALA A 63 10.35 14.00 -9.98
CA ALA A 63 9.97 13.15 -11.11
C ALA A 63 10.68 13.59 -12.37
N THR A 64 11.35 12.63 -13.04
CA THR A 64 11.98 12.88 -14.34
C THR A 64 10.93 12.75 -15.43
N VAL A 65 10.83 13.76 -16.28
CA VAL A 65 9.91 13.77 -17.43
C VAL A 65 10.52 12.97 -18.57
N PRO A 66 9.77 12.04 -19.20
CA PRO A 66 10.29 11.30 -20.36
C PRO A 66 10.66 12.22 -21.51
N PRO A 67 11.52 11.78 -22.45
CA PRO A 67 11.96 10.40 -22.65
C PRO A 67 13.10 9.98 -21.72
N PHE A 68 13.15 8.69 -21.40
CA PHE A 68 14.26 8.09 -20.65
C PHE A 68 15.33 7.59 -21.62
N LYS A 69 16.60 7.66 -21.20
CA LYS A 69 17.72 7.25 -22.04
C LYS A 69 17.77 5.76 -22.27
N GLU A 70 17.41 4.97 -21.25
CA GLU A 70 17.43 3.52 -21.31
C GLU A 70 16.00 3.01 -21.25
N MET A 71 15.58 2.31 -22.29
CA MET A 71 14.24 1.74 -22.39
C MET A 71 14.33 0.30 -22.86
N PRO A 72 13.57 -0.63 -22.25
CA PRO A 72 13.49 -1.99 -22.77
C PRO A 72 12.75 -2.00 -24.11
N ASP A 73 12.99 -3.04 -24.92
CA ASP A 73 12.32 -3.21 -26.20
C ASP A 73 10.80 -3.32 -26.00
N GLY A 74 10.06 -2.51 -26.75
CA GLY A 74 8.60 -2.46 -26.65
C GLY A 74 8.07 -1.79 -25.38
N GLY A 75 8.95 -1.17 -24.59
CA GLY A 75 8.57 -0.50 -23.36
C GLY A 75 7.66 0.70 -23.56
N LEU A 76 6.70 0.85 -22.65
CA LEU A 76 5.78 1.99 -22.63
C LEU A 76 6.04 2.83 -21.39
N VAL A 77 5.93 4.15 -21.53
CA VAL A 77 6.02 5.05 -20.36
C VAL A 77 4.63 5.59 -20.06
N MET A 78 4.22 5.46 -18.82
CA MET A 78 2.92 5.96 -18.39
C MET A 78 3.06 6.75 -17.08
N PRO A 79 2.35 7.89 -16.96
CA PRO A 79 2.32 8.61 -15.69
C PRO A 79 1.42 7.86 -14.70
N ILE A 80 1.95 7.63 -13.50
CA ILE A 80 1.19 7.01 -12.42
C ILE A 80 1.05 8.05 -11.32
N THR A 81 -0.19 8.33 -10.95
CA THR A 81 -0.52 9.33 -9.94
C THR A 81 -1.06 8.64 -8.70
N VAL A 82 -0.57 9.05 -7.54
CA VAL A 82 -1.05 8.56 -6.24
C VAL A 82 -1.32 9.71 -5.29
N PHE A 83 -2.16 9.44 -4.31
CA PHE A 83 -2.47 10.35 -3.22
C PHE A 83 -1.95 9.74 -1.93
N PRO A 84 -0.72 10.06 -1.51
CA PRO A 84 -0.08 9.38 -0.38
C PRO A 84 -0.87 9.44 0.93
N ASP A 85 -1.60 10.53 1.16
CA ASP A 85 -2.37 10.68 2.39
C ASP A 85 -3.56 9.71 2.46
N ILE A 86 -4.18 9.40 1.31
CA ILE A 86 -5.24 8.39 1.23
C ILE A 86 -4.66 7.00 1.48
N VAL A 87 -3.55 6.67 0.83
CA VAL A 87 -2.88 5.38 1.00
C VAL A 87 -2.47 5.17 2.46
N LYS A 88 -1.89 6.19 3.08
CA LYS A 88 -1.50 6.14 4.49
C LYS A 88 -2.70 5.87 5.39
N ASN A 89 -3.82 6.55 5.17
CA ASN A 89 -5.04 6.33 5.95
C ASN A 89 -5.55 4.91 5.81
N GLU A 90 -5.53 4.35 4.61
CA GLU A 90 -5.94 2.96 4.36
C GLU A 90 -5.04 1.98 5.12
N LEU A 91 -3.72 2.21 5.09
CA LEU A 91 -2.76 1.37 5.81
C LEU A 91 -2.93 1.48 7.32
N ASP A 92 -3.09 2.70 7.83
CA ASP A 92 -3.24 2.94 9.27
C ASP A 92 -4.53 2.37 9.84
N ASN A 93 -5.57 2.23 9.02
CA ASN A 93 -6.85 1.66 9.42
C ASN A 93 -6.98 0.16 9.11
N ARG A 94 -5.95 -0.45 8.53
CA ARG A 94 -5.96 -1.88 8.25
C ARG A 94 -5.91 -2.66 9.56
N ALA A 95 -6.88 -3.55 9.77
CA ALA A 95 -6.89 -4.43 10.93
C ALA A 95 -5.77 -5.47 10.81
N GLU A 96 -4.97 -5.60 11.86
CA GLU A 96 -3.93 -6.61 11.98
C GLU A 96 -4.35 -7.67 12.98
N LYS A 97 -4.01 -8.94 12.70
CA LYS A 97 -4.37 -10.04 13.57
C LYS A 97 -3.49 -10.03 14.82
N THR A 98 -4.11 -9.99 15.99
CA THR A 98 -3.42 -10.00 17.28
C THR A 98 -3.99 -11.11 18.15
N SER A 99 -3.13 -11.83 18.86
CA SER A 99 -3.56 -12.87 19.80
C SER A 99 -3.54 -12.30 21.21
N ILE A 100 -4.60 -12.61 21.98
CA ILE A 100 -4.68 -12.23 23.39
C ILE A 100 -4.93 -13.47 24.23
N THR A 101 -4.50 -13.42 25.49
CA THR A 101 -4.69 -14.51 26.45
C THR A 101 -5.76 -14.12 27.46
N LEU A 102 -6.74 -15.00 27.68
CA LEU A 102 -7.81 -14.82 28.68
C LEU A 102 -7.87 -16.03 29.59
N PRO A 103 -8.26 -15.84 30.88
CA PRO A 103 -8.63 -16.98 31.71
C PRO A 103 -9.75 -17.78 31.06
N SER A 104 -9.70 -19.11 31.19
CA SER A 104 -10.67 -20.01 30.55
C SER A 104 -12.10 -19.66 30.90
N TRP A 105 -12.37 -19.35 32.15
CA TRP A 105 -13.73 -19.00 32.60
C TRP A 105 -14.26 -17.74 31.95
N LEU A 106 -13.40 -16.75 31.71
CA LEU A 106 -13.79 -15.48 31.10
C LEU A 106 -14.09 -15.69 29.60
N LYS A 107 -13.27 -16.47 28.92
CA LYS A 107 -13.51 -16.84 27.53
C LYS A 107 -14.82 -17.58 27.36
N SER A 108 -15.09 -18.55 28.24
CA SER A 108 -16.34 -19.33 28.22
C SER A 108 -17.56 -18.45 28.50
N TRP A 109 -17.47 -17.55 29.47
CA TRP A 109 -18.53 -16.61 29.77
C TRP A 109 -18.84 -15.71 28.60
N ALA A 110 -17.81 -15.13 27.97
CA ALA A 110 -17.97 -14.25 26.82
C ALA A 110 -18.63 -14.98 25.65
N GLY A 111 -18.23 -16.23 25.38
CA GLY A 111 -18.85 -17.06 24.36
C GLY A 111 -20.33 -17.36 24.65
N ALA A 112 -20.67 -17.65 25.89
CA ALA A 112 -22.05 -17.90 26.31
C ALA A 112 -22.92 -16.64 26.15
N GLN A 113 -22.34 -15.45 26.30
CA GLN A 113 -23.04 -14.17 26.12
C GLN A 113 -23.11 -13.73 24.65
N GLY A 114 -22.50 -14.45 23.73
CA GLY A 114 -22.44 -14.06 22.33
C GLY A 114 -21.57 -12.84 22.05
N ILE A 115 -20.59 -12.59 22.93
CA ILE A 115 -19.70 -11.43 22.79
C ILE A 115 -18.63 -11.68 21.72
N ASN A 116 -18.51 -10.75 20.77
CA ASN A 116 -17.42 -10.74 19.80
C ASN A 116 -16.20 -10.09 20.45
N LEU A 117 -15.20 -10.90 20.80
CA LEU A 117 -14.01 -10.40 21.51
C LEU A 117 -13.24 -9.36 20.74
N SER A 118 -13.05 -9.56 19.44
CA SER A 118 -12.31 -8.61 18.60
C SER A 118 -13.00 -7.25 18.55
N HIS A 119 -14.30 -7.24 18.32
CA HIS A 119 -15.08 -6.00 18.26
C HIS A 119 -15.07 -5.28 19.61
N THR A 120 -15.29 -6.03 20.68
CA THR A 120 -15.31 -5.48 22.05
C THR A 120 -13.96 -4.83 22.39
N LEU A 121 -12.87 -5.53 22.13
CA LEU A 121 -11.53 -5.02 22.39
C LEU A 121 -11.25 -3.73 21.62
N GLN A 122 -11.56 -3.72 20.33
CA GLN A 122 -11.37 -2.52 19.49
C GLN A 122 -12.19 -1.34 20.02
N THR A 123 -13.44 -1.58 20.39
CA THR A 123 -14.33 -0.54 20.91
C THR A 123 -13.78 0.08 22.18
N VAL A 124 -13.36 -0.77 23.14
CA VAL A 124 -12.80 -0.29 24.41
C VAL A 124 -11.51 0.49 24.18
N LEU A 125 -10.61 -0.03 23.36
CA LEU A 125 -9.33 0.64 23.09
C LEU A 125 -9.52 1.98 22.40
N ARG A 126 -10.45 2.07 21.44
CA ARG A 126 -10.77 3.34 20.78
C ARG A 126 -11.32 4.37 21.75
N GLN A 127 -12.21 3.96 22.66
CA GLN A 127 -12.73 4.84 23.68
C GLN A 127 -11.62 5.38 24.59
N MET A 128 -10.71 4.50 25.00
CA MET A 128 -9.56 4.89 25.82
C MET A 128 -8.65 5.86 25.09
N TYR A 129 -8.40 5.60 23.81
CA TYR A 129 -7.58 6.47 22.96
C TYR A 129 -8.22 7.86 22.83
N ASP A 130 -9.52 7.92 22.53
CA ASP A 130 -10.24 9.18 22.36
C ASP A 130 -10.25 10.02 23.63
N THR A 131 -10.35 9.37 24.79
CA THR A 131 -10.36 10.04 26.10
C THR A 131 -9.03 10.72 26.43
N LYS A 132 -7.91 10.20 25.87
CA LYS A 132 -6.57 10.71 26.15
C LYS A 132 -6.05 11.73 25.15
N GLN A 133 -6.82 12.02 24.12
CA GLN A 133 -6.44 13.00 23.08
C GLN A 133 -6.81 14.44 23.43
#